data_edc500f87f24ddbc9f8d40c158a26e1f
#
_entry.id   edc500f87f24ddbc9f8d40c158a26e1f
#
_cell.length_a   1.000
_cell.length_b   1.000
_cell.length_c   1.000
_cell.angle_alpha   90.00
_cell.angle_beta   90.00
_cell.angle_gamma   90.00
#
_symmetry.space_group_name_H-M   'P 1'
#
loop_
_entity.id
_entity.type
_entity.pdbx_description
1 polymer ?
#
loop_
_entity_poly.entity_id
_entity_poly.type
_entity_poly.pdbx_seq_one_letter_code
_entity_poly.pdbx_strand_id
1 'polypeptide(L)'
;VDDPQKISNRYTEEVRWEILLLEPVNDWFVALCKNAPAVADKVEQAIDELAIWGPQLGRPLVDRIHGSRIHNLKELRPRVGGACEIRLLFVFDAAREAIILVAGDKAGRWSGWYAEAIPLAEERYALCQRENG
;
A
#
# COMPACT_ATOMS: atom_id res chain seq x y z
N VAL A 1 7.31 -25.05 26.69
CA VAL A 1 7.79 -25.06 25.31
C VAL A 1 7.03 -24.05 24.48
N ASP A 2 7.75 -23.21 23.79
CA ASP A 2 7.13 -22.22 22.95
C ASP A 2 6.49 -22.85 21.74
N ASP A 3 5.30 -22.36 21.43
CA ASP A 3 4.61 -22.69 20.19
C ASP A 3 5.45 -22.13 19.04
N PRO A 4 5.84 -22.92 18.05
CA PRO A 4 6.58 -22.42 16.91
C PRO A 4 5.88 -21.27 16.20
N GLN A 5 4.57 -21.32 16.15
CA GLN A 5 3.79 -20.26 15.53
C GLN A 5 3.89 -18.95 16.32
N LYS A 6 3.89 -19.07 17.64
CA LYS A 6 4.03 -17.93 18.54
C LYS A 6 5.40 -17.28 18.39
N ILE A 7 6.45 -18.09 18.26
CA ILE A 7 7.81 -17.59 18.04
C ILE A 7 7.88 -16.85 16.72
N SER A 8 7.29 -17.42 15.67
CA SER A 8 7.27 -16.82 14.35
C SER A 8 6.55 -15.48 14.36
N ASN A 9 5.41 -15.40 15.05
CA ASN A 9 4.65 -14.17 15.14
C ASN A 9 5.44 -13.08 15.87
N ARG A 10 6.10 -13.46 16.95
CA ARG A 10 6.89 -12.53 17.72
C ARG A 10 8.04 -11.95 16.90
N TYR A 11 8.71 -12.80 16.13
CA TYR A 11 9.78 -12.37 15.25
C TYR A 11 9.26 -11.40 14.19
N THR A 12 8.12 -11.70 13.60
CA THR A 12 7.50 -10.87 12.58
C THR A 12 7.13 -9.49 13.14
N GLU A 13 6.58 -9.48 14.36
CA GLU A 13 6.20 -8.24 15.02
C GLU A 13 7.39 -7.33 15.25
N GLU A 14 8.54 -7.89 15.59
CA GLU A 14 9.74 -7.11 15.85
C GLU A 14 10.24 -6.36 14.62
N VAL A 15 10.03 -6.93 13.41
CA VAL A 15 10.50 -6.34 12.17
C VAL A 15 9.39 -5.72 11.34
N ARG A 16 8.17 -5.81 11.83
CA ARG A 16 7.00 -5.36 11.07
C ARG A 16 6.91 -3.84 10.98
N TRP A 17 6.53 -3.41 9.83
CA TRP A 17 6.15 -2.02 9.58
C TRP A 17 4.65 -1.89 9.74
N GLU A 18 4.20 -0.80 10.32
CA GLU A 18 2.78 -0.52 10.44
C GLU A 18 2.26 0.01 9.11
N ILE A 19 1.15 -0.53 8.64
CA ILE A 19 0.56 -0.10 7.37
C ILE A 19 -0.72 0.66 7.70
N LEU A 20 -0.72 1.94 7.34
CA LEU A 20 -1.86 2.82 7.58
C LEU A 20 -2.60 3.07 6.27
N LEU A 21 -3.89 2.72 6.25
CA LEU A 21 -4.74 3.06 5.11
C LEU A 21 -5.53 4.32 5.48
N LEU A 22 -5.29 5.41 4.78
CA LEU A 22 -6.08 6.62 4.98
C LEU A 22 -7.55 6.31 4.72
N GLU A 23 -8.45 7.08 5.34
CA GLU A 23 -9.88 6.81 5.28
C GLU A 23 -10.43 6.51 3.88
N PRO A 24 -10.13 7.28 2.84
CA PRO A 24 -10.66 6.93 1.51
C PRO A 24 -10.14 5.60 1.01
N VAL A 25 -8.88 5.24 1.33
CA VAL A 25 -8.31 3.94 0.94
C VAL A 25 -8.92 2.82 1.77
N ASN A 26 -9.12 3.05 3.05
CA ASN A 26 -9.74 2.06 3.91
C ASN A 26 -11.16 1.72 3.43
N ASP A 27 -11.95 2.73 3.10
CA ASP A 27 -13.31 2.53 2.57
C ASP A 27 -13.26 1.75 1.25
N TRP A 28 -12.32 2.08 0.38
CA TRP A 28 -12.11 1.36 -0.87
C TRP A 28 -11.82 -0.12 -0.61
N PHE A 29 -10.95 -0.41 0.34
CA PHE A 29 -10.59 -1.79 0.67
C PHE A 29 -11.77 -2.56 1.28
N VAL A 30 -12.53 -1.93 2.16
CA VAL A 30 -13.73 -2.55 2.75
C VAL A 30 -14.73 -2.91 1.66
N ALA A 31 -14.94 -1.99 0.71
CA ALA A 31 -15.84 -2.23 -0.41
C ALA A 31 -15.31 -3.38 -1.29
N LEU A 32 -14.00 -3.42 -1.48
CA LEU A 32 -13.38 -4.50 -2.26
C LEU A 32 -13.59 -5.86 -1.59
N CYS A 33 -13.48 -5.93 -0.27
CA CYS A 33 -13.73 -7.17 0.47
C CYS A 33 -15.15 -7.68 0.27
N LYS A 34 -16.11 -6.76 0.18
CA LYS A 34 -17.52 -7.12 -0.02
C LYS A 34 -17.81 -7.52 -1.46
N ASN A 35 -17.26 -6.79 -2.42
CA ASN A 35 -17.65 -6.92 -3.83
C ASN A 35 -16.75 -7.85 -4.63
N ALA A 36 -15.49 -8.01 -4.23
CA ALA A 36 -14.51 -8.81 -4.94
C ALA A 36 -13.54 -9.44 -3.94
N PRO A 37 -13.99 -10.38 -3.11
CA PRO A 37 -13.16 -10.92 -2.03
C PRO A 37 -11.88 -11.60 -2.51
N ALA A 38 -11.88 -12.22 -3.67
CA ALA A 38 -10.67 -12.84 -4.20
C ALA A 38 -9.60 -11.79 -4.54
N VAL A 39 -10.03 -10.65 -5.05
CA VAL A 39 -9.12 -9.52 -5.33
C VAL A 39 -8.62 -8.93 -4.01
N ALA A 40 -9.52 -8.75 -3.05
CA ALA A 40 -9.17 -8.22 -1.73
C ALA A 40 -8.12 -9.10 -1.04
N ASP A 41 -8.22 -10.43 -1.16
CA ASP A 41 -7.21 -11.34 -0.61
C ASP A 41 -5.83 -11.09 -1.19
N LYS A 42 -5.74 -10.82 -2.48
CA LYS A 42 -4.45 -10.53 -3.12
C LYS A 42 -3.89 -9.18 -2.67
N VAL A 43 -4.75 -8.21 -2.49
CA VAL A 43 -4.34 -6.90 -1.95
C VAL A 43 -3.82 -7.08 -0.52
N GLU A 44 -4.54 -7.83 0.30
CA GLU A 44 -4.12 -8.10 1.68
C GLU A 44 -2.77 -8.80 1.73
N GLN A 45 -2.54 -9.79 0.87
CA GLN A 45 -1.26 -10.49 0.79
C GLN A 45 -0.13 -9.52 0.48
N ALA A 46 -0.35 -8.59 -0.44
CA ALA A 46 0.66 -7.61 -0.80
C ALA A 46 0.94 -6.66 0.36
N ILE A 47 -0.10 -6.24 1.07
CA ILE A 47 0.04 -5.40 2.26
C ILE A 47 0.83 -6.13 3.35
N ASP A 48 0.57 -7.42 3.54
CA ASP A 48 1.30 -8.24 4.52
C ASP A 48 2.79 -8.33 4.17
N GLU A 49 3.11 -8.51 2.89
CA GLU A 49 4.50 -8.51 2.43
C GLU A 49 5.17 -7.17 2.72
N LEU A 50 4.46 -6.07 2.48
CA LEU A 50 4.98 -4.74 2.76
C LEU A 50 5.24 -4.56 4.26
N ALA A 51 4.35 -5.06 5.10
CA ALA A 51 4.50 -4.98 6.56
C ALA A 51 5.74 -5.74 7.05
N ILE A 52 6.03 -6.87 6.42
CA ILE A 52 7.18 -7.71 6.81
C ILE A 52 8.50 -7.10 6.34
N TRP A 53 8.56 -6.73 5.05
CA TRP A 53 9.81 -6.36 4.42
C TRP A 53 10.08 -4.85 4.41
N GLY A 54 9.04 -4.02 4.55
CA GLY A 54 9.20 -2.57 4.56
C GLY A 54 9.94 -2.05 3.33
N PRO A 55 10.88 -1.11 3.50
CA PRO A 55 11.61 -0.53 2.38
C PRO A 55 12.46 -1.52 1.58
N GLN A 56 12.71 -2.71 2.11
CA GLN A 56 13.45 -3.74 1.39
C GLN A 56 12.62 -4.42 0.31
N LEU A 57 11.29 -4.28 0.38
CA LEU A 57 10.41 -4.86 -0.62
C LEU A 57 10.55 -4.10 -1.93
N GLY A 58 10.93 -4.82 -2.99
CA GLY A 58 11.15 -4.24 -4.30
C GLY A 58 10.31 -4.92 -5.36
N ARG A 59 10.74 -4.80 -6.59
CA ARG A 59 10.07 -5.41 -7.73
C ARG A 59 9.95 -6.92 -7.54
N PRO A 60 8.88 -7.52 -8.03
CA PRO A 60 7.79 -6.91 -8.80
C PRO A 60 6.68 -6.28 -7.96
N LEU A 61 6.64 -6.51 -6.65
CA LEU A 61 5.54 -6.04 -5.79
C LEU A 61 5.57 -4.54 -5.53
N VAL A 62 6.76 -3.95 -5.44
CA VAL A 62 6.90 -2.52 -5.17
C VAL A 62 7.80 -1.90 -6.21
N ASP A 63 7.40 -0.74 -6.71
CA ASP A 63 8.22 0.05 -7.60
C ASP A 63 8.13 1.52 -7.22
N ARG A 64 9.06 2.30 -7.74
CA ARG A 64 9.14 3.72 -7.49
C ARG A 64 8.23 4.47 -8.45
N ILE A 65 7.60 5.53 -7.95
CA ILE A 65 6.82 6.44 -8.80
C ILE A 65 7.73 7.60 -9.19
N HIS A 66 7.78 7.88 -10.49
CA HIS A 66 8.50 9.02 -11.04
C HIS A 66 7.53 10.15 -11.33
N GLY A 67 8.02 11.39 -11.31
CA GLY A 67 7.21 12.53 -11.68
C GLY A 67 6.31 13.05 -10.57
N SER A 68 6.57 12.69 -9.31
CA SER A 68 5.84 13.21 -8.17
C SER A 68 6.70 14.19 -7.40
N ARG A 69 6.05 15.19 -6.77
CA ARG A 69 6.71 16.08 -5.81
C ARG A 69 7.07 15.36 -4.52
N ILE A 70 6.43 14.21 -4.25
CA ILE A 70 6.81 13.36 -3.13
C ILE A 70 8.04 12.57 -3.56
N HIS A 71 9.18 12.86 -2.92
CA HIS A 71 10.47 12.30 -3.30
C HIS A 71 10.50 10.77 -3.28
N ASN A 72 9.86 10.17 -2.32
CA ASN A 72 9.90 8.72 -2.11
C ASN A 72 8.55 8.03 -2.33
N LEU A 73 7.74 8.58 -3.22
CA LEU A 73 6.45 7.94 -3.53
C LEU A 73 6.70 6.61 -4.23
N LYS A 74 6.03 5.57 -3.75
CA LYS A 74 6.14 4.23 -4.29
C LYS A 74 4.77 3.66 -4.59
N GLU A 75 4.73 2.59 -5.37
CA GLU A 75 3.48 1.88 -5.61
C GLU A 75 3.61 0.42 -5.24
N LEU A 76 2.56 -0.10 -4.65
CA LEU A 76 2.40 -1.51 -4.36
C LEU A 76 1.55 -2.12 -5.48
N ARG A 77 2.00 -3.26 -5.99
CA ARG A 77 1.39 -3.93 -7.16
C ARG A 77 0.92 -5.33 -6.78
N PRO A 78 -0.27 -5.46 -6.17
CA PRO A 78 -0.77 -6.79 -5.84
C PRO A 78 -0.87 -7.67 -7.07
N ARG A 79 -0.59 -8.95 -6.90
CA ARG A 79 -0.63 -9.94 -7.99
C ARG A 79 -2.04 -10.43 -8.19
N VAL A 80 -2.86 -9.58 -8.81
CA VAL A 80 -4.25 -9.91 -9.13
C VAL A 80 -4.31 -10.39 -10.56
N GLY A 81 -4.90 -11.54 -10.77
CA GLY A 81 -5.10 -12.05 -12.12
C GLY A 81 -6.31 -11.42 -12.80
N GLY A 82 -6.48 -11.74 -14.07
CA GLY A 82 -7.64 -11.28 -14.84
C GLY A 82 -7.50 -9.84 -15.32
N ALA A 83 -8.63 -9.14 -15.36
CA ALA A 83 -8.71 -7.81 -15.95
C ALA A 83 -8.30 -6.68 -14.99
N CYS A 84 -8.14 -6.97 -13.71
CA CYS A 84 -7.83 -5.94 -12.71
C CYS A 84 -6.35 -5.62 -12.68
N GLU A 85 -6.02 -4.34 -12.52
CA GLU A 85 -4.65 -3.89 -12.29
C GLU A 85 -4.63 -2.95 -11.11
N ILE A 86 -4.64 -3.52 -9.91
CA ILE A 86 -4.70 -2.76 -8.67
C ILE A 86 -3.34 -2.11 -8.39
N ARG A 87 -3.38 -0.85 -7.98
CA ARG A 87 -2.19 -0.11 -7.57
C ARG A 87 -2.50 0.67 -6.30
N LEU A 88 -1.55 0.69 -5.37
CA LEU A 88 -1.67 1.48 -4.13
C LEU A 88 -0.43 2.36 -4.03
N LEU A 89 -0.63 3.67 -3.99
CA LEU A 89 0.47 4.62 -3.86
C LEU A 89 0.72 4.89 -2.38
N PHE A 90 1.98 4.83 -1.96
CA PHE A 90 2.32 4.93 -0.55
C PHE A 90 3.69 5.57 -0.33
N VAL A 91 3.93 6.00 0.90
CA VAL A 91 5.22 6.51 1.36
C VAL A 91 5.57 5.83 2.69
N PHE A 92 6.86 5.70 2.95
CA PHE A 92 7.34 5.33 4.29
C PHE A 92 7.64 6.60 5.08
N ASP A 93 7.34 6.59 6.37
CA ASP A 93 7.69 7.70 7.24
C ASP A 93 8.69 7.27 8.30
N ALA A 94 9.14 8.26 9.10
CA ALA A 94 10.19 8.04 10.10
C ALA A 94 9.73 7.20 11.29
N ALA A 95 8.42 7.00 11.46
CA ALA A 95 7.85 6.23 12.55
C ALA A 95 7.68 4.75 12.22
N ARG A 96 8.33 4.26 11.18
CA ARG A 96 8.21 2.89 10.69
C ARG A 96 6.80 2.57 10.23
N GLU A 97 6.18 3.51 9.57
CA GLU A 97 4.85 3.36 9.01
C GLU A 97 4.91 3.49 7.49
N ALA A 98 4.08 2.71 6.80
CA ALA A 98 3.81 2.91 5.38
C ALA A 98 2.42 3.49 5.29
N ILE A 99 2.30 4.69 4.75
CA ILE A 99 1.03 5.39 4.63
C ILE A 99 0.51 5.18 3.22
N ILE A 100 -0.59 4.44 3.09
CA ILE A 100 -1.23 4.21 1.80
C ILE A 100 -2.14 5.40 1.51
N LEU A 101 -1.78 6.16 0.48
CA LEU A 101 -2.39 7.45 0.17
C LEU A 101 -3.52 7.34 -0.84
N VAL A 102 -3.37 6.49 -1.85
CA VAL A 102 -4.33 6.33 -2.93
C VAL A 102 -4.33 4.86 -3.35
N ALA A 103 -5.49 4.34 -3.68
CA ALA A 103 -5.61 2.99 -4.23
C ALA A 103 -6.67 2.99 -5.33
N GLY A 104 -6.52 2.08 -6.27
CA GLY A 104 -7.49 1.92 -7.33
C GLY A 104 -7.08 0.90 -8.36
N ASP A 105 -7.93 0.73 -9.35
CA ASP A 105 -7.72 -0.17 -10.48
C ASP A 105 -7.41 0.68 -11.70
N LYS A 106 -6.20 0.53 -12.24
CA LYS A 106 -5.80 1.30 -13.42
C LYS A 106 -6.11 0.60 -14.73
N ALA A 107 -6.73 -0.55 -14.70
CA ALA A 107 -7.07 -1.31 -15.90
C ALA A 107 -7.86 -0.45 -16.88
N GLY A 108 -7.42 -0.44 -18.13
CA GLY A 108 -8.05 0.37 -19.17
C GLY A 108 -7.78 1.86 -19.11
N ARG A 109 -7.05 2.34 -18.11
CA ARG A 109 -6.77 3.77 -17.92
C ARG A 109 -5.28 4.12 -17.89
N TRP A 110 -4.43 3.17 -17.63
CA TRP A 110 -2.96 3.29 -17.63
C TRP A 110 -2.44 4.65 -17.15
N SER A 111 -1.86 5.45 -18.08
CA SER A 111 -1.28 6.76 -17.74
C SER A 111 -2.31 7.73 -17.18
N GLY A 112 -3.56 7.63 -17.62
CA GLY A 112 -4.64 8.47 -17.12
C GLY A 112 -4.89 8.26 -15.63
N TRP A 113 -4.80 7.02 -15.16
CA TRP A 113 -4.96 6.74 -13.75
C TRP A 113 -3.88 7.45 -12.91
N TYR A 114 -2.63 7.37 -13.36
CA TYR A 114 -1.52 8.05 -12.64
C TYR A 114 -1.66 9.56 -12.68
N ALA A 115 -2.15 10.10 -13.78
CA ALA A 115 -2.34 11.55 -13.89
C ALA A 115 -3.31 12.09 -12.83
N GLU A 116 -4.24 11.27 -12.38
CA GLU A 116 -5.17 11.64 -11.30
C GLU A 116 -4.65 11.23 -9.94
N ALA A 117 -4.06 10.04 -9.84
CA ALA A 117 -3.67 9.44 -8.56
C ALA A 117 -2.47 10.15 -7.93
N ILE A 118 -1.48 10.54 -8.73
CA ILE A 118 -0.27 11.17 -8.19
C ILE A 118 -0.58 12.51 -7.53
N PRO A 119 -1.29 13.45 -8.17
CA PRO A 119 -1.66 14.71 -7.49
C PRO A 119 -2.50 14.47 -6.24
N LEU A 120 -3.38 13.48 -6.26
CA LEU A 120 -4.19 13.16 -5.10
C LEU A 120 -3.33 12.64 -3.94
N ALA A 121 -2.34 11.80 -4.25
CA ALA A 121 -1.39 11.32 -3.24
C ALA A 121 -0.61 12.48 -2.62
N GLU A 122 -0.17 13.42 -3.46
CA GLU A 122 0.56 14.60 -2.99
C GLU A 122 -0.28 15.44 -2.04
N GLU A 123 -1.54 15.67 -2.40
CA GLU A 123 -2.47 16.43 -1.57
C GLU A 123 -2.70 15.75 -0.23
N ARG A 124 -2.97 14.45 -0.25
CA ARG A 124 -3.24 13.68 0.96
C ARG A 124 -2.03 13.62 1.88
N TYR A 125 -0.84 13.46 1.31
CA TYR A 125 0.38 13.43 2.09
C TYR A 125 0.64 14.78 2.75
N ALA A 126 0.42 15.86 2.04
CA ALA A 126 0.56 17.21 2.59
C ALA A 126 -0.37 17.41 3.78
N LEU A 127 -1.62 16.92 3.69
CA LEU A 127 -2.55 16.99 4.81
C LEU A 127 -2.07 16.18 6.01
N CYS A 128 -1.58 14.96 5.77
CA CYS A 128 -1.03 14.12 6.84
C CYS A 128 0.13 14.82 7.56
N GLN A 129 1.02 15.45 6.81
CA GLN A 129 2.16 16.13 7.39
C GLN A 129 1.74 17.32 8.24
N ARG A 130 0.72 18.06 7.83
CA ARG A 130 0.21 19.20 8.61
C ARG A 130 -0.45 18.76 9.90
N GLU A 131 -1.18 17.64 9.87
CA GLU A 131 -1.85 17.13 11.05
C GLU A 131 -0.88 16.58 12.09
N ASN A 132 0.23 16.03 11.63
CA ASN A 132 1.23 15.41 12.50
C ASN A 132 2.42 16.31 12.82
N GLY A 133 2.46 17.44 12.16
CA GLY A 133 3.50 18.43 12.41
C GLY A 133 3.03 19.49 13.34
#